data_abeb9aaafa0647f320cf8ea9ce292aaf
#
_entry.id   abeb9aaafa0647f320cf8ea9ce292aaf
#
_cell.length_a   1.000
_cell.length_b   1.000
_cell.length_c   1.000
_cell.angle_alpha   90.00
_cell.angle_beta   90.00
_cell.angle_gamma   90.00
#
_symmetry.space_group_name_H-M   'P 1'
#
loop_
_entity.id
_entity.type
_entity.pdbx_description
1 polymer ?
#
loop_
_entity_poly.entity_id
_entity_poly.type
_entity_poly.pdbx_seq_one_letter_code
_entity_poly.pdbx_strand_id
1 'polypeptide(L)'
;MATADGGASFLTRVFDTARGNYIALAGVVSVGIGIALLRQLVSGGVCRSNVRLKGKFAIVTGANTGIGKETAKDLAVRGARVLLACRDPLKGAAAADDIFRTTGQRLMVKTLDLANLDSVRQFAKDINDEEPKLDILVNNAGVMMCPKMLSKQGYELQFATNHLGHFLLTNLLLGLIQRSAPSRIIVVSSGIYKRGDINFDDINSEKEYNPYAAYAQSKVANILFSNELAKKLKGTGVTVNSLHPGVIASDLTRHVEDRVPGVLRFLIKPLYLLVQVLAFKTVQQGAQTSICCAVAEELEGVTGKYFSDCTQTKLLPHATDEDAARRLWRLSEEMTGLVTGADNSGKSSKTKSDLVESNSEDKKTERQETVTKSGSKQTTV
;
A
#
# COMPACT_ATOMS: atom_id res chain seq x y z
N MET A 1 -49.65 61.95 34.66
CA MET A 1 -49.46 60.48 34.63
C MET A 1 -48.91 60.10 33.29
N ALA A 2 -47.60 59.99 33.15
CA ALA A 2 -46.95 59.60 31.93
C ALA A 2 -45.84 58.51 32.25
N THR A 3 -46.14 57.32 31.87
CA THR A 3 -45.31 56.25 31.30
C THR A 3 -44.13 55.73 32.12
N ALA A 4 -44.47 54.85 33.07
CA ALA A 4 -43.49 53.91 33.66
C ALA A 4 -43.30 52.64 32.78
N ASP A 5 -44.03 52.50 31.67
CA ASP A 5 -44.08 51.25 30.87
C ASP A 5 -42.96 51.09 29.79
N GLY A 6 -42.31 52.20 29.40
CA GLY A 6 -41.26 52.17 28.37
C GLY A 6 -39.90 51.59 28.84
N GLY A 7 -39.59 51.73 30.12
CA GLY A 7 -38.31 51.29 30.69
C GLY A 7 -38.25 49.78 30.89
N ALA A 8 -39.33 49.17 31.33
CA ALA A 8 -39.42 47.70 31.51
C ALA A 8 -39.30 46.95 30.17
N SER A 9 -39.92 47.46 29.11
CA SER A 9 -39.84 46.88 27.76
C SER A 9 -38.42 46.96 27.15
N PHE A 10 -37.72 48.05 27.39
CA PHE A 10 -36.34 48.21 26.89
C PHE A 10 -35.36 47.28 27.60
N LEU A 11 -35.42 47.21 28.93
CA LEU A 11 -34.54 46.31 29.71
C LEU A 11 -34.79 44.85 29.37
N THR A 12 -36.05 44.43 29.20
CA THR A 12 -36.39 43.05 28.80
C THR A 12 -35.79 42.73 27.45
N ARG A 13 -35.87 43.61 26.45
CA ARG A 13 -35.23 43.41 25.12
C ARG A 13 -33.73 43.31 25.19
N VAL A 14 -33.06 44.12 26.01
CA VAL A 14 -31.61 44.06 26.21
C VAL A 14 -31.20 42.73 26.85
N PHE A 15 -31.95 42.28 27.90
CA PHE A 15 -31.69 40.99 28.53
C PHE A 15 -31.94 39.80 27.59
N ASP A 16 -33.01 39.84 26.79
CA ASP A 16 -33.31 38.78 25.81
C ASP A 16 -32.27 38.74 24.69
N THR A 17 -31.80 39.89 24.19
CA THR A 17 -30.72 39.97 23.20
C THR A 17 -29.41 39.46 23.76
N ALA A 18 -29.06 39.85 25.00
CA ALA A 18 -27.85 39.35 25.65
C ALA A 18 -27.95 37.83 25.87
N ARG A 19 -29.06 37.32 26.38
CA ARG A 19 -29.29 35.89 26.58
C ARG A 19 -29.25 35.11 25.26
N GLY A 20 -29.85 35.64 24.18
CA GLY A 20 -29.76 35.03 22.83
C GLY A 20 -28.33 34.95 22.35
N ASN A 21 -27.51 35.99 22.53
CA ASN A 21 -26.11 35.99 22.18
C ASN A 21 -25.29 34.98 23.01
N TYR A 22 -25.55 34.84 24.31
CA TYR A 22 -24.88 33.80 25.12
C TYR A 22 -25.24 32.38 24.70
N ILE A 23 -26.51 32.11 24.36
CA ILE A 23 -26.93 30.78 23.86
C ILE A 23 -26.28 30.49 22.52
N ALA A 24 -26.25 31.46 21.60
CA ALA A 24 -25.56 31.31 20.32
C ALA A 24 -24.05 31.06 20.49
N LEU A 25 -23.39 31.81 21.37
CA LEU A 25 -21.97 31.65 21.68
C LEU A 25 -21.69 30.26 22.30
N ALA A 26 -22.52 29.84 23.27
CA ALA A 26 -22.42 28.51 23.88
C ALA A 26 -22.60 27.40 22.85
N GLY A 27 -23.53 27.57 21.90
CA GLY A 27 -23.74 26.65 20.78
C GLY A 27 -22.48 26.53 19.89
N VAL A 28 -21.91 27.66 19.49
CA VAL A 28 -20.68 27.70 18.68
C VAL A 28 -19.51 27.03 19.40
N VAL A 29 -19.32 27.34 20.70
CA VAL A 29 -18.28 26.74 21.53
C VAL A 29 -18.47 25.22 21.65
N SER A 30 -19.70 24.76 21.89
CA SER A 30 -20.02 23.33 22.02
C SER A 30 -19.76 22.57 20.71
N VAL A 31 -20.13 23.14 19.55
CA VAL A 31 -19.82 22.59 18.24
C VAL A 31 -18.30 22.54 18.02
N GLY A 32 -17.59 23.62 18.36
CA GLY A 32 -16.13 23.68 18.27
C GLY A 32 -15.43 22.59 19.10
N ILE A 33 -15.88 22.39 20.34
CA ILE A 33 -15.38 21.32 21.22
C ILE A 33 -15.69 19.95 20.61
N GLY A 34 -16.90 19.73 20.11
CA GLY A 34 -17.30 18.47 19.46
C GLY A 34 -16.43 18.15 18.26
N ILE A 35 -16.14 19.14 17.40
CA ILE A 35 -15.23 19.00 16.26
C ILE A 35 -13.81 18.67 16.74
N ALA A 36 -13.29 19.37 17.76
CA ALA A 36 -11.96 19.12 18.29
C ALA A 36 -11.82 17.71 18.86
N LEU A 37 -12.81 17.22 19.62
CA LEU A 37 -12.83 15.86 20.14
C LEU A 37 -12.90 14.83 19.01
N LEU A 38 -13.76 15.04 18.01
CA LEU A 38 -13.84 14.18 16.83
C LEU A 38 -12.48 14.13 16.09
N ARG A 39 -11.85 15.29 15.88
CA ARG A 39 -10.53 15.37 15.25
C ARG A 39 -9.47 14.64 16.07
N GLN A 40 -9.51 14.73 17.38
CA GLN A 40 -8.58 13.99 18.25
C GLN A 40 -8.76 12.49 18.14
N LEU A 41 -9.99 11.98 18.09
CA LEU A 41 -10.29 10.55 17.88
C LEU A 41 -9.81 10.07 16.50
N VAL A 42 -10.03 10.86 15.46
CA VAL A 42 -9.61 10.52 14.08
C VAL A 42 -8.10 10.59 13.89
N SER A 43 -7.41 11.48 14.61
CA SER A 43 -5.95 11.69 14.48
C SER A 43 -5.14 10.42 14.71
N GLY A 44 -5.61 9.54 15.58
CA GLY A 44 -4.93 8.28 15.93
C GLY A 44 -3.63 8.48 16.73
N GLY A 45 -2.83 7.43 16.79
CA GLY A 45 -1.56 7.43 17.52
C GLY A 45 -0.48 8.27 16.85
N VAL A 46 0.45 8.76 17.67
CA VAL A 46 1.64 9.53 17.25
C VAL A 46 2.88 8.79 17.71
N CYS A 47 3.87 8.67 16.87
CA CYS A 47 5.18 8.12 17.21
C CYS A 47 5.90 9.07 18.20
N ARG A 48 6.16 8.58 19.40
CA ARG A 48 6.82 9.36 20.47
C ARG A 48 8.32 9.12 20.59
N SER A 49 8.87 8.21 19.79
CA SER A 49 10.29 7.92 19.76
C SER A 49 11.10 9.14 19.34
N ASN A 50 12.19 9.39 20.06
CA ASN A 50 13.16 10.45 19.74
C ASN A 50 14.46 9.87 19.18
N VAL A 51 14.47 8.61 18.75
CA VAL A 51 15.65 7.92 18.25
C VAL A 51 16.30 8.69 17.10
N ARG A 52 17.63 8.76 17.11
CA ARG A 52 18.44 9.32 16.03
C ARG A 52 18.95 8.20 15.13
N LEU A 53 18.89 8.44 13.82
CA LEU A 53 19.22 7.46 12.80
C LEU A 53 20.53 7.78 12.07
N LYS A 54 21.44 8.52 12.75
CA LYS A 54 22.75 8.85 12.17
C LYS A 54 23.48 7.57 11.74
N GLY A 55 23.95 7.57 10.48
CA GLY A 55 24.63 6.42 9.92
C GLY A 55 23.70 5.28 9.46
N LYS A 56 22.36 5.38 9.60
CA LYS A 56 21.39 4.42 9.05
C LYS A 56 21.03 4.78 7.61
N PHE A 57 20.77 3.76 6.79
CA PHE A 57 20.28 3.91 5.42
C PHE A 57 18.87 3.38 5.32
N ALA A 58 17.97 4.15 4.69
CA ALA A 58 16.57 3.82 4.54
C ALA A 58 16.12 3.98 3.08
N ILE A 59 15.29 3.05 2.61
CA ILE A 59 14.59 3.12 1.32
C ILE A 59 13.09 3.21 1.58
N VAL A 60 12.41 4.18 0.93
CA VAL A 60 10.95 4.34 1.01
C VAL A 60 10.38 4.30 -0.41
N THR A 61 9.54 3.30 -0.71
CA THR A 61 8.88 3.20 -2.02
C THR A 61 7.67 4.12 -2.11
N GLY A 62 7.44 4.73 -3.28
CA GLY A 62 6.32 5.66 -3.49
C GLY A 62 6.43 6.94 -2.65
N ALA A 63 7.64 7.42 -2.42
CA ALA A 63 7.93 8.53 -1.51
C ALA A 63 7.88 9.92 -2.16
N ASN A 64 7.34 10.04 -3.38
CA ASN A 64 7.17 11.33 -4.05
C ASN A 64 5.95 12.13 -3.54
N THR A 65 5.03 11.49 -2.83
CA THR A 65 3.81 12.11 -2.29
C THR A 65 3.29 11.34 -1.07
N GLY A 66 2.31 11.93 -0.38
CA GLY A 66 1.53 11.25 0.65
C GLY A 66 2.37 10.72 1.82
N ILE A 67 1.95 9.57 2.34
CA ILE A 67 2.54 8.91 3.51
C ILE A 67 4.02 8.62 3.32
N GLY A 68 4.40 8.13 2.12
CA GLY A 68 5.79 7.80 1.82
C GLY A 68 6.70 9.01 1.92
N LYS A 69 6.25 10.18 1.42
CA LYS A 69 7.01 11.44 1.51
C LYS A 69 7.18 11.90 2.97
N GLU A 70 6.11 11.88 3.77
CA GLU A 70 6.17 12.27 5.18
C GLU A 70 7.01 11.28 6.01
N THR A 71 6.92 9.96 5.72
CA THR A 71 7.77 8.96 6.36
C THR A 71 9.25 9.21 6.02
N ALA A 72 9.58 9.43 4.73
CA ALA A 72 10.95 9.72 4.30
C ALA A 72 11.49 11.00 4.93
N LYS A 73 10.65 12.04 5.03
CA LYS A 73 10.98 13.32 5.69
C LYS A 73 11.32 13.12 7.16
N ASP A 74 10.52 12.37 7.91
CA ASP A 74 10.78 12.10 9.33
C ASP A 74 12.08 11.33 9.53
N LEU A 75 12.31 10.25 8.75
CA LEU A 75 13.56 9.48 8.82
C LEU A 75 14.79 10.35 8.51
N ALA A 76 14.69 11.27 7.55
CA ALA A 76 15.75 12.20 7.22
C ALA A 76 16.02 13.21 8.35
N VAL A 77 14.97 13.77 8.96
CA VAL A 77 15.10 14.68 10.12
C VAL A 77 15.76 13.99 11.32
N ARG A 78 15.56 12.68 11.47
CA ARG A 78 16.26 11.87 12.46
C ARG A 78 17.73 11.60 12.11
N GLY A 79 18.18 11.97 10.93
CA GLY A 79 19.56 11.84 10.47
C GLY A 79 19.87 10.59 9.66
N ALA A 80 18.85 9.84 9.20
CA ALA A 80 19.06 8.77 8.25
C ALA A 80 19.45 9.32 6.88
N ARG A 81 20.26 8.56 6.15
CA ARG A 81 20.42 8.71 4.70
C ARG A 81 19.22 8.03 4.04
N VAL A 82 18.39 8.79 3.33
CA VAL A 82 17.11 8.30 2.80
C VAL A 82 17.10 8.34 1.28
N LEU A 83 16.64 7.24 0.67
CA LEU A 83 16.39 7.11 -0.76
C LEU A 83 14.90 7.04 -1.04
N LEU A 84 14.42 7.99 -1.86
CA LEU A 84 13.06 8.00 -2.40
C LEU A 84 13.03 7.11 -3.65
N ALA A 85 12.40 5.95 -3.55
CA ALA A 85 12.19 5.05 -4.68
C ALA A 85 10.84 5.35 -5.34
N CYS A 86 10.85 5.99 -6.51
CA CYS A 86 9.66 6.53 -7.16
C CYS A 86 9.59 6.14 -8.63
N ARG A 87 8.39 5.88 -9.16
CA ARG A 87 8.19 5.56 -10.58
C ARG A 87 8.55 6.75 -11.49
N ASP A 88 8.18 7.96 -11.06
CA ASP A 88 8.44 9.22 -11.78
C ASP A 88 9.60 9.96 -11.10
N PRO A 89 10.79 10.02 -11.75
CA PRO A 89 11.97 10.65 -11.16
C PRO A 89 11.80 12.17 -11.00
N LEU A 90 11.02 12.84 -11.85
CA LEU A 90 10.80 14.27 -11.74
C LEU A 90 9.96 14.61 -10.50
N LYS A 91 8.90 13.84 -10.26
CA LYS A 91 8.11 13.97 -9.02
C LYS A 91 8.92 13.58 -7.78
N GLY A 92 9.80 12.59 -7.90
CA GLY A 92 10.75 12.23 -6.85
C GLY A 92 11.69 13.37 -6.51
N ALA A 93 12.31 14.02 -7.52
CA ALA A 93 13.19 15.15 -7.35
C ALA A 93 12.46 16.35 -6.71
N ALA A 94 11.27 16.68 -7.20
CA ALA A 94 10.45 17.74 -6.61
C ALA A 94 10.11 17.48 -5.12
N ALA A 95 9.86 16.23 -4.75
CA ALA A 95 9.62 15.85 -3.36
C ALA A 95 10.88 15.97 -2.51
N ALA A 96 12.05 15.56 -3.03
CA ALA A 96 13.33 15.71 -2.36
C ALA A 96 13.69 17.18 -2.13
N ASP A 97 13.47 18.04 -3.13
CA ASP A 97 13.68 19.48 -3.02
C ASP A 97 12.76 20.15 -1.98
N ASP A 98 11.48 19.71 -1.93
CA ASP A 98 10.55 20.21 -0.92
C ASP A 98 10.95 19.80 0.50
N ILE A 99 11.40 18.57 0.69
CA ILE A 99 11.95 18.10 1.96
C ILE A 99 13.21 18.89 2.31
N PHE A 100 14.11 19.10 1.35
CA PHE A 100 15.31 19.88 1.58
C PHE A 100 15.00 21.31 2.03
N ARG A 101 14.08 22.00 1.34
CA ARG A 101 13.67 23.36 1.71
C ARG A 101 13.09 23.46 3.13
N THR A 102 12.39 22.43 3.58
CA THR A 102 11.71 22.43 4.88
C THR A 102 12.55 21.90 6.02
N THR A 103 13.60 21.12 5.74
CA THR A 103 14.36 20.39 6.77
C THR A 103 15.87 20.60 6.68
N GLY A 104 16.39 21.11 5.57
CA GLY A 104 17.82 21.14 5.26
C GLY A 104 18.43 19.77 4.94
N GLN A 105 17.63 18.68 4.91
CA GLN A 105 18.10 17.33 4.66
C GLN A 105 18.03 16.97 3.18
N ARG A 106 19.17 16.58 2.58
CA ARG A 106 19.23 16.12 1.19
C ARG A 106 18.87 14.63 1.12
N LEU A 107 17.94 14.28 0.22
CA LEU A 107 17.52 12.92 -0.04
C LEU A 107 17.95 12.47 -1.43
N MET A 108 18.23 11.18 -1.57
CA MET A 108 18.50 10.55 -2.87
C MET A 108 17.19 10.16 -3.54
N VAL A 109 17.19 10.16 -4.88
CA VAL A 109 16.05 9.73 -5.69
C VAL A 109 16.53 8.68 -6.69
N LYS A 110 15.82 7.55 -6.77
CA LYS A 110 16.08 6.50 -7.76
C LYS A 110 14.77 5.99 -8.36
N THR A 111 14.78 5.73 -9.66
CA THR A 111 13.59 5.25 -10.37
C THR A 111 13.26 3.82 -9.99
N LEU A 112 12.01 3.57 -9.60
CA LEU A 112 11.47 2.24 -9.32
C LEU A 112 10.01 2.16 -9.77
N ASP A 113 9.74 1.35 -10.80
CA ASP A 113 8.37 0.98 -11.20
C ASP A 113 8.05 -0.43 -10.71
N LEU A 114 7.23 -0.53 -9.67
CA LEU A 114 6.81 -1.80 -9.08
C LEU A 114 5.84 -2.60 -9.97
N ALA A 115 5.22 -1.97 -10.97
CA ALA A 115 4.43 -2.64 -11.99
C ALA A 115 5.29 -3.25 -13.13
N ASN A 116 6.61 -3.11 -13.03
CA ASN A 116 7.56 -3.65 -13.98
C ASN A 116 8.67 -4.41 -13.24
N LEU A 117 8.59 -5.74 -13.25
CA LEU A 117 9.55 -6.58 -12.51
C LEU A 117 11.00 -6.42 -13.00
N ASP A 118 11.23 -6.03 -14.25
CA ASP A 118 12.58 -5.74 -14.75
C ASP A 118 13.14 -4.47 -14.10
N SER A 119 12.28 -3.44 -13.92
CA SER A 119 12.64 -2.23 -13.17
C SER A 119 12.99 -2.55 -11.72
N VAL A 120 12.23 -3.46 -11.08
CA VAL A 120 12.51 -3.91 -9.72
C VAL A 120 13.87 -4.63 -9.64
N ARG A 121 14.17 -5.52 -10.59
CA ARG A 121 15.45 -6.23 -10.64
C ARG A 121 16.63 -5.28 -10.84
N GLN A 122 16.50 -4.34 -11.78
CA GLN A 122 17.57 -3.36 -12.04
C GLN A 122 17.79 -2.47 -10.81
N PHE A 123 16.72 -1.96 -10.20
CA PHE A 123 16.82 -1.16 -8.98
C PHE A 123 17.52 -1.93 -7.85
N ALA A 124 17.11 -3.18 -7.61
CA ALA A 124 17.71 -3.99 -6.55
C ALA A 124 19.17 -4.31 -6.83
N LYS A 125 19.54 -4.55 -8.11
CA LYS A 125 20.93 -4.74 -8.52
C LYS A 125 21.75 -3.50 -8.19
N ASP A 126 21.30 -2.32 -8.62
CA ASP A 126 22.00 -1.06 -8.38
C ASP A 126 22.20 -0.80 -6.89
N ILE A 127 21.16 -1.06 -6.06
CA ILE A 127 21.27 -0.90 -4.60
C ILE A 127 22.28 -1.88 -4.00
N ASN A 128 22.27 -3.14 -4.42
CA ASN A 128 23.25 -4.13 -3.91
C ASN A 128 24.68 -3.81 -4.32
N ASP A 129 24.88 -3.20 -5.49
CA ASP A 129 26.22 -2.82 -6.00
C ASP A 129 26.73 -1.52 -5.36
N GLU A 130 25.85 -0.55 -5.10
CA GLU A 130 26.23 0.80 -4.65
C GLU A 130 26.23 0.95 -3.12
N GLU A 131 25.38 0.17 -2.40
CA GLU A 131 25.13 0.41 -1.00
C GLU A 131 25.71 -0.69 -0.10
N PRO A 132 26.49 -0.31 0.92
CA PRO A 132 27.09 -1.30 1.84
C PRO A 132 26.10 -1.90 2.81
N LYS A 133 24.93 -1.24 3.01
CA LYS A 133 23.92 -1.65 3.98
C LYS A 133 22.53 -1.09 3.63
N LEU A 134 21.48 -1.72 4.21
CA LEU A 134 20.10 -1.26 4.21
C LEU A 134 19.46 -1.56 5.56
N ASP A 135 19.34 -0.54 6.40
CA ASP A 135 18.84 -0.68 7.77
C ASP A 135 17.29 -0.66 7.84
N ILE A 136 16.64 0.10 6.95
CA ILE A 136 15.17 0.26 6.96
C ILE A 136 14.64 0.20 5.52
N LEU A 137 13.72 -0.74 5.27
CA LEU A 137 12.97 -0.82 4.01
C LEU A 137 11.49 -0.57 4.28
N VAL A 138 10.92 0.49 3.67
CA VAL A 138 9.50 0.80 3.77
C VAL A 138 8.81 0.52 2.44
N ASN A 139 8.11 -0.61 2.35
CA ASN A 139 7.25 -1.02 1.24
C ASN A 139 5.93 -0.26 1.33
N ASN A 140 5.92 1.00 0.87
CA ASN A 140 4.80 1.92 1.03
C ASN A 140 4.01 2.17 -0.26
N ALA A 141 4.65 2.13 -1.43
CA ALA A 141 3.99 2.42 -2.69
C ALA A 141 2.71 1.60 -2.91
N GLY A 142 1.76 2.18 -3.64
CA GLY A 142 0.54 1.47 -3.99
C GLY A 142 -0.35 2.22 -4.95
N VAL A 143 -1.25 1.48 -5.57
CA VAL A 143 -2.36 1.97 -6.37
C VAL A 143 -3.67 1.42 -5.81
N MET A 144 -4.76 2.17 -5.93
CA MET A 144 -6.04 1.82 -5.33
C MET A 144 -7.18 2.03 -6.30
N MET A 145 -8.05 1.01 -6.41
CA MET A 145 -9.32 1.06 -7.15
C MET A 145 -9.19 1.60 -8.59
N CYS A 146 -8.07 1.33 -9.25
CA CYS A 146 -7.88 1.71 -10.65
C CYS A 146 -8.79 0.87 -11.58
N PRO A 147 -9.05 1.32 -12.82
CA PRO A 147 -9.66 0.48 -13.85
C PRO A 147 -8.87 -0.82 -14.06
N LYS A 148 -9.46 -1.83 -14.70
CA LYS A 148 -8.73 -3.06 -15.06
C LYS A 148 -7.56 -2.70 -15.96
N MET A 149 -6.37 -2.88 -15.47
CA MET A 149 -5.10 -2.64 -16.16
C MET A 149 -4.13 -3.76 -15.79
N LEU A 150 -3.19 -4.04 -16.69
CA LEU A 150 -2.15 -5.04 -16.46
C LEU A 150 -0.79 -4.37 -16.26
N SER A 151 0.05 -5.02 -15.48
CA SER A 151 1.47 -4.71 -15.35
C SER A 151 2.23 -5.07 -16.64
N LYS A 152 3.53 -4.74 -16.72
CA LYS A 152 4.38 -5.10 -17.87
C LYS A 152 4.42 -6.61 -18.12
N GLN A 153 4.33 -7.42 -17.05
CA GLN A 153 4.35 -8.89 -17.13
C GLN A 153 2.95 -9.51 -17.26
N GLY A 154 1.90 -8.72 -17.46
CA GLY A 154 0.53 -9.21 -17.68
C GLY A 154 -0.25 -9.53 -16.40
N TYR A 155 0.19 -9.08 -15.23
CA TYR A 155 -0.53 -9.27 -13.96
C TYR A 155 -1.48 -8.10 -13.67
N GLU A 156 -2.57 -8.37 -12.92
CA GLU A 156 -3.49 -7.33 -12.45
C GLU A 156 -2.71 -6.23 -11.72
N LEU A 157 -2.96 -4.97 -12.10
CA LEU A 157 -2.09 -3.85 -11.76
C LEU A 157 -1.97 -3.60 -10.26
N GLN A 158 -3.07 -3.75 -9.49
CA GLN A 158 -3.05 -3.51 -8.05
C GLN A 158 -2.29 -4.63 -7.32
N PHE A 159 -2.52 -5.88 -7.70
CA PHE A 159 -1.80 -7.02 -7.13
C PHE A 159 -0.30 -6.96 -7.51
N ALA A 160 0.00 -6.64 -8.78
CA ALA A 160 1.37 -6.51 -9.26
C ALA A 160 2.13 -5.39 -8.52
N THR A 161 1.56 -4.19 -8.45
CA THR A 161 2.23 -3.02 -7.85
C THR A 161 2.32 -3.12 -6.33
N ASN A 162 1.20 -3.48 -5.68
CA ASN A 162 1.10 -3.42 -4.22
C ASN A 162 1.81 -4.61 -3.55
N HIS A 163 1.80 -5.78 -4.22
CA HIS A 163 2.33 -7.02 -3.66
C HIS A 163 3.53 -7.58 -4.42
N LEU A 164 3.39 -8.01 -5.68
CA LEU A 164 4.45 -8.72 -6.40
C LEU A 164 5.73 -7.90 -6.55
N GLY A 165 5.62 -6.61 -6.87
CA GLY A 165 6.76 -5.72 -6.97
C GLY A 165 7.51 -5.57 -5.65
N HIS A 166 6.80 -5.42 -4.54
CA HIS A 166 7.40 -5.35 -3.19
C HIS A 166 7.94 -6.71 -2.73
N PHE A 167 7.26 -7.80 -3.06
CA PHE A 167 7.73 -9.15 -2.79
C PHE A 167 9.10 -9.38 -3.45
N LEU A 168 9.20 -9.10 -4.76
CA LEU A 168 10.44 -9.25 -5.50
C LEU A 168 11.54 -8.31 -4.96
N LEU A 169 11.23 -7.01 -4.79
CA LEU A 169 12.17 -6.03 -4.26
C LEU A 169 12.77 -6.47 -2.93
N THR A 170 11.91 -6.85 -1.99
CA THR A 170 12.33 -7.25 -0.65
C THR A 170 13.24 -8.47 -0.70
N ASN A 171 12.88 -9.51 -1.47
CA ASN A 171 13.67 -10.72 -1.59
C ASN A 171 15.02 -10.47 -2.26
N LEU A 172 15.10 -9.61 -3.28
CA LEU A 172 16.35 -9.26 -3.95
C LEU A 172 17.30 -8.44 -3.06
N LEU A 173 16.76 -7.66 -2.11
CA LEU A 173 17.53 -6.87 -1.15
C LEU A 173 17.79 -7.61 0.17
N LEU A 174 17.25 -8.82 0.33
CA LEU A 174 17.23 -9.51 1.62
C LEU A 174 18.63 -9.80 2.16
N GLY A 175 19.58 -10.17 1.30
CA GLY A 175 20.97 -10.38 1.71
C GLY A 175 21.62 -9.12 2.28
N LEU A 176 21.34 -7.95 1.68
CA LEU A 176 21.84 -6.66 2.15
C LEU A 176 21.19 -6.29 3.50
N ILE A 177 19.88 -6.49 3.62
CA ILE A 177 19.10 -6.21 4.86
C ILE A 177 19.61 -7.09 6.01
N GLN A 178 19.85 -8.37 5.77
CA GLN A 178 20.37 -9.30 6.80
C GLN A 178 21.78 -8.92 7.27
N ARG A 179 22.66 -8.54 6.35
CA ARG A 179 24.01 -8.04 6.72
C ARG A 179 23.96 -6.71 7.49
N SER A 180 22.86 -5.99 7.42
CA SER A 180 22.63 -4.71 8.12
C SER A 180 21.92 -4.86 9.46
N ALA A 181 21.68 -6.08 9.92
CA ALA A 181 20.97 -6.31 11.18
C ALA A 181 21.67 -5.63 12.38
N PRO A 182 20.92 -5.06 13.31
CA PRO A 182 19.46 -5.03 13.39
C PRO A 182 18.84 -4.09 12.35
N SER A 183 17.91 -4.64 11.53
CA SER A 183 17.25 -3.95 10.44
C SER A 183 15.73 -4.20 10.42
N ARG A 184 14.99 -3.33 9.74
CA ARG A 184 13.52 -3.34 9.77
C ARG A 184 12.91 -3.30 8.38
N ILE A 185 11.92 -4.16 8.12
CA ILE A 185 11.07 -4.16 6.93
C ILE A 185 9.66 -3.77 7.35
N ILE A 186 9.14 -2.70 6.76
CA ILE A 186 7.81 -2.17 7.05
C ILE A 186 6.94 -2.35 5.81
N VAL A 187 5.81 -3.06 5.94
CA VAL A 187 4.89 -3.36 4.83
C VAL A 187 3.59 -2.61 5.02
N VAL A 188 3.31 -1.63 4.16
CA VAL A 188 2.08 -0.85 4.25
C VAL A 188 0.92 -1.61 3.61
N SER A 189 -0.03 -2.02 4.47
CA SER A 189 -1.30 -2.60 4.11
C SER A 189 -2.44 -1.57 4.20
N SER A 190 -3.65 -2.00 4.51
CA SER A 190 -4.83 -1.15 4.67
C SER A 190 -5.88 -1.85 5.52
N GLY A 191 -6.72 -1.09 6.22
CA GLY A 191 -7.89 -1.62 6.93
C GLY A 191 -8.89 -2.36 6.04
N ILE A 192 -8.80 -2.15 4.71
CA ILE A 192 -9.62 -2.84 3.71
C ILE A 192 -9.40 -4.36 3.68
N TYR A 193 -8.25 -4.85 4.20
CA TYR A 193 -7.97 -6.29 4.30
C TYR A 193 -9.11 -7.05 4.98
N LYS A 194 -9.86 -6.39 5.89
CA LYS A 194 -11.00 -6.98 6.61
C LYS A 194 -12.15 -7.42 5.70
N ARG A 195 -12.18 -6.94 4.45
CA ARG A 195 -13.22 -7.19 3.45
C ARG A 195 -12.68 -7.89 2.19
N GLY A 196 -11.45 -8.35 2.22
CA GLY A 196 -10.79 -9.06 1.13
C GLY A 196 -10.36 -10.45 1.55
N ASP A 197 -10.06 -11.27 0.55
CA ASP A 197 -9.42 -12.56 0.70
C ASP A 197 -8.53 -12.81 -0.50
N ILE A 198 -7.70 -13.87 -0.48
CA ILE A 198 -6.90 -14.28 -1.63
C ILE A 198 -7.71 -15.25 -2.49
N ASN A 199 -8.08 -14.81 -3.68
CA ASN A 199 -8.69 -15.66 -4.68
C ASN A 199 -7.61 -16.41 -5.47
N PHE A 200 -7.18 -17.55 -4.97
CA PHE A 200 -6.15 -18.36 -5.63
C PHE A 200 -6.59 -18.96 -6.97
N ASP A 201 -7.89 -19.05 -7.23
CA ASP A 201 -8.43 -19.61 -8.48
C ASP A 201 -8.57 -18.58 -9.59
N ASP A 202 -8.43 -17.29 -9.24
CA ASP A 202 -8.44 -16.15 -10.17
C ASP A 202 -7.64 -14.98 -9.59
N ILE A 203 -6.39 -15.23 -9.23
CA ILE A 203 -5.51 -14.24 -8.58
C ILE A 203 -5.32 -12.99 -9.45
N ASN A 204 -5.41 -13.13 -10.75
CA ASN A 204 -5.22 -12.09 -11.75
C ASN A 204 -6.54 -11.39 -12.16
N SER A 205 -7.67 -11.77 -11.54
CA SER A 205 -9.01 -11.25 -11.85
C SER A 205 -9.35 -11.29 -13.34
N GLU A 206 -9.07 -12.45 -13.98
CA GLU A 206 -9.32 -12.65 -15.42
C GLU A 206 -10.81 -12.88 -15.70
N LYS A 207 -11.49 -13.66 -14.83
CA LYS A 207 -12.90 -14.01 -14.95
C LYS A 207 -13.80 -12.81 -14.65
N GLU A 208 -13.54 -12.12 -13.55
CA GLU A 208 -14.29 -10.94 -13.12
C GLU A 208 -13.37 -9.95 -12.42
N TYR A 209 -13.45 -8.66 -12.82
CA TYR A 209 -12.68 -7.60 -12.20
C TYR A 209 -13.57 -6.68 -11.37
N ASN A 210 -13.34 -6.69 -10.08
CA ASN A 210 -13.86 -5.69 -9.15
C ASN A 210 -12.68 -4.92 -8.54
N PRO A 211 -12.53 -3.62 -8.83
CA PRO A 211 -11.38 -2.83 -8.38
C PRO A 211 -11.25 -2.72 -6.87
N TYR A 212 -12.36 -2.81 -6.14
CA TYR A 212 -12.36 -2.84 -4.69
C TYR A 212 -11.84 -4.19 -4.16
N ALA A 213 -12.33 -5.30 -4.72
CA ALA A 213 -11.89 -6.65 -4.35
C ALA A 213 -10.41 -6.86 -4.68
N ALA A 214 -9.96 -6.44 -5.87
CA ALA A 214 -8.55 -6.51 -6.29
C ALA A 214 -7.63 -5.71 -5.34
N TYR A 215 -8.06 -4.50 -4.93
CA TYR A 215 -7.32 -3.73 -3.94
C TYR A 215 -7.28 -4.43 -2.58
N ALA A 216 -8.42 -4.92 -2.09
CA ALA A 216 -8.51 -5.62 -0.82
C ALA A 216 -7.63 -6.89 -0.81
N GLN A 217 -7.68 -7.71 -1.88
CA GLN A 217 -6.80 -8.86 -2.10
C GLN A 217 -5.32 -8.48 -2.00
N SER A 218 -4.89 -7.42 -2.69
CA SER A 218 -3.50 -6.96 -2.64
C SER A 218 -3.04 -6.57 -1.23
N LYS A 219 -3.96 -6.07 -0.39
CA LYS A 219 -3.66 -5.67 0.99
C LYS A 219 -3.69 -6.83 1.98
N VAL A 220 -4.51 -7.87 1.75
CA VAL A 220 -4.38 -9.17 2.43
C VAL A 220 -3.04 -9.80 2.09
N ALA A 221 -2.67 -9.82 0.80
CA ALA A 221 -1.39 -10.38 0.34
C ALA A 221 -0.19 -9.73 1.04
N ASN A 222 -0.21 -8.42 1.26
CA ASN A 222 0.84 -7.72 1.98
C ASN A 222 0.97 -8.18 3.45
N ILE A 223 -0.14 -8.47 4.12
CA ILE A 223 -0.11 -8.98 5.51
C ILE A 223 0.43 -10.41 5.53
N LEU A 224 -0.09 -11.29 4.69
CA LEU A 224 0.36 -12.68 4.61
C LEU A 224 1.85 -12.78 4.24
N PHE A 225 2.30 -11.96 3.28
CA PHE A 225 3.72 -11.80 2.93
C PHE A 225 4.56 -11.39 4.14
N SER A 226 4.14 -10.36 4.88
CA SER A 226 4.83 -9.87 6.07
C SER A 226 4.96 -10.96 7.14
N ASN A 227 3.87 -11.72 7.38
CA ASN A 227 3.84 -12.79 8.36
C ASN A 227 4.77 -13.95 7.97
N GLU A 228 4.74 -14.38 6.71
CA GLU A 228 5.59 -15.48 6.24
C GLU A 228 7.07 -15.07 6.21
N LEU A 229 7.37 -13.84 5.76
CA LEU A 229 8.73 -13.32 5.77
C LEU A 229 9.29 -13.21 7.19
N ALA A 230 8.48 -12.76 8.16
CA ALA A 230 8.89 -12.71 9.56
C ALA A 230 9.29 -14.08 10.13
N LYS A 231 8.58 -15.15 9.73
CA LYS A 231 8.93 -16.52 10.11
C LYS A 231 10.26 -16.97 9.48
N LYS A 232 10.43 -16.69 8.19
CA LYS A 232 11.65 -17.03 7.43
C LYS A 232 12.89 -16.31 7.97
N LEU A 233 12.72 -15.12 8.54
CA LEU A 233 13.81 -14.30 9.10
C LEU A 233 14.04 -14.46 10.60
N LYS A 234 13.39 -15.44 11.23
CA LYS A 234 13.57 -15.71 12.67
C LYS A 234 15.04 -15.95 13.00
N GLY A 235 15.56 -15.22 13.98
CA GLY A 235 16.95 -15.34 14.45
C GLY A 235 17.98 -14.55 13.64
N THR A 236 17.61 -13.86 12.56
CA THR A 236 18.54 -13.07 11.73
C THR A 236 18.79 -11.65 12.23
N GLY A 237 18.01 -11.18 13.21
CA GLY A 237 18.03 -9.78 13.66
C GLY A 237 17.25 -8.83 12.74
N VAL A 238 16.58 -9.35 11.70
CA VAL A 238 15.69 -8.56 10.84
C VAL A 238 14.25 -8.67 11.36
N THR A 239 13.56 -7.56 11.53
CA THR A 239 12.15 -7.53 11.89
C THR A 239 11.28 -7.14 10.71
N VAL A 240 10.10 -7.76 10.59
CA VAL A 240 9.14 -7.50 9.52
C VAL A 240 7.77 -7.27 10.15
N ASN A 241 7.20 -6.08 9.94
CA ASN A 241 5.87 -5.76 10.44
C ASN A 241 5.01 -5.11 9.36
N SER A 242 3.72 -5.38 9.42
CA SER A 242 2.74 -4.75 8.53
C SER A 242 1.88 -3.74 9.28
N LEU A 243 1.25 -2.81 8.55
CA LEU A 243 0.47 -1.75 9.17
C LEU A 243 -0.68 -1.24 8.29
N HIS A 244 -1.62 -0.56 8.96
CA HIS A 244 -2.63 0.29 8.37
C HIS A 244 -2.41 1.75 8.76
N PRO A 245 -2.30 2.67 7.79
CA PRO A 245 -2.00 4.08 8.08
C PRO A 245 -3.23 4.91 8.48
N GLY A 246 -4.43 4.34 8.45
CA GLY A 246 -5.70 5.05 8.62
C GLY A 246 -6.35 5.41 7.28
N VAL A 247 -7.50 6.07 7.33
CA VAL A 247 -8.17 6.64 6.15
C VAL A 247 -7.64 8.06 5.94
N ILE A 248 -7.00 8.29 4.80
CA ILE A 248 -6.25 9.52 4.52
C ILE A 248 -6.74 10.13 3.22
N ALA A 249 -6.92 11.44 3.21
CA ALA A 249 -7.10 12.21 1.99
C ALA A 249 -5.73 12.31 1.28
N SER A 250 -5.51 11.52 0.23
CA SER A 250 -4.25 11.49 -0.52
C SER A 250 -4.51 11.18 -2.00
N ASP A 251 -3.50 11.37 -2.85
CA ASP A 251 -3.55 11.03 -4.29
C ASP A 251 -3.93 9.57 -4.58
N LEU A 252 -3.93 8.71 -3.57
CA LEU A 252 -4.38 7.33 -3.70
C LEU A 252 -5.87 7.23 -4.05
N THR A 253 -6.70 8.23 -3.68
CA THR A 253 -8.14 8.27 -3.95
C THR A 253 -8.52 8.79 -5.33
N ARG A 254 -7.56 9.19 -6.17
CA ARG A 254 -7.80 9.80 -7.50
C ARG A 254 -8.78 9.01 -8.37
N HIS A 255 -8.66 7.69 -8.43
CA HIS A 255 -9.54 6.83 -9.24
C HIS A 255 -10.94 6.63 -8.63
N VAL A 256 -11.14 6.95 -7.36
CA VAL A 256 -12.46 6.95 -6.71
C VAL A 256 -13.22 8.21 -7.11
N GLU A 257 -12.55 9.35 -7.12
CA GLU A 257 -13.15 10.64 -7.49
C GLU A 257 -13.62 10.67 -8.95
N ASP A 258 -12.89 10.02 -9.86
CA ASP A 258 -13.21 9.98 -11.29
C ASP A 258 -14.51 9.21 -11.61
N ARG A 259 -15.04 8.41 -10.68
CA ARG A 259 -16.27 7.63 -10.85
C ARG A 259 -17.55 8.41 -10.57
N VAL A 260 -17.45 9.59 -9.96
CA VAL A 260 -18.63 10.42 -9.65
C VAL A 260 -18.94 11.29 -10.87
N PRO A 261 -20.22 11.24 -11.42
CA PRO A 261 -20.63 12.11 -12.53
C PRO A 261 -20.37 13.58 -12.22
N GLY A 262 -19.89 14.34 -13.23
CA GLY A 262 -19.40 15.71 -13.04
C GLY A 262 -20.38 16.66 -12.37
N VAL A 263 -21.67 16.61 -12.73
CA VAL A 263 -22.72 17.46 -12.11
C VAL A 263 -22.91 17.09 -10.65
N LEU A 264 -23.00 15.80 -10.34
CA LEU A 264 -23.16 15.32 -8.96
C LEU A 264 -21.92 15.62 -8.11
N ARG A 265 -20.73 15.54 -8.72
CA ARG A 265 -19.45 15.88 -8.08
C ARG A 265 -19.42 17.34 -7.62
N PHE A 266 -19.93 18.26 -8.43
CA PHE A 266 -20.01 19.67 -8.05
C PHE A 266 -20.94 19.89 -6.84
N LEU A 267 -22.09 19.23 -6.80
CA LEU A 267 -23.07 19.38 -5.72
C LEU A 267 -22.62 18.77 -4.39
N ILE A 268 -21.94 17.61 -4.43
CA ILE A 268 -21.50 16.92 -3.20
C ILE A 268 -20.13 17.37 -2.71
N LYS A 269 -19.36 18.08 -3.54
CA LYS A 269 -17.98 18.50 -3.21
C LYS A 269 -17.84 19.24 -1.87
N PRO A 270 -18.71 20.23 -1.50
CA PRO A 270 -18.60 20.89 -0.21
C PRO A 270 -18.80 19.94 0.97
N LEU A 271 -19.79 19.05 0.88
CA LEU A 271 -20.05 18.03 1.91
C LEU A 271 -18.90 17.03 1.99
N TYR A 272 -18.37 16.60 0.84
CA TYR A 272 -17.23 15.70 0.79
C TYR A 272 -15.96 16.31 1.41
N LEU A 273 -15.68 17.59 1.13
CA LEU A 273 -14.59 18.32 1.77
C LEU A 273 -14.76 18.43 3.28
N LEU A 274 -15.99 18.70 3.75
CA LEU A 274 -16.29 18.72 5.18
C LEU A 274 -16.03 17.34 5.83
N VAL A 275 -16.49 16.27 5.20
CA VAL A 275 -16.23 14.89 5.66
C VAL A 275 -14.75 14.56 5.65
N GLN A 276 -14.02 14.97 4.62
CA GLN A 276 -12.56 14.78 4.59
C GLN A 276 -11.87 15.49 5.75
N VAL A 277 -12.22 16.74 5.98
CA VAL A 277 -11.65 17.54 7.09
C VAL A 277 -11.99 16.94 8.45
N LEU A 278 -13.19 16.43 8.65
CA LEU A 278 -13.65 15.93 9.96
C LEU A 278 -13.25 14.48 10.24
N ALA A 279 -13.31 13.60 9.21
CA ALA A 279 -13.25 12.15 9.38
C ALA A 279 -11.97 11.50 8.81
N PHE A 280 -11.16 12.22 8.01
CA PHE A 280 -9.93 11.66 7.45
C PHE A 280 -8.70 12.19 8.20
N LYS A 281 -7.68 11.34 8.29
CA LYS A 281 -6.37 11.75 8.78
C LYS A 281 -5.67 12.67 7.79
N THR A 282 -4.85 13.57 8.30
CA THR A 282 -3.86 14.26 7.46
C THR A 282 -2.78 13.27 7.02
N VAL A 283 -2.02 13.63 6.00
CA VAL A 283 -0.90 12.79 5.52
C VAL A 283 0.14 12.57 6.62
N GLN A 284 0.43 13.61 7.42
CA GLN A 284 1.35 13.55 8.56
C GLN A 284 0.85 12.57 9.64
N GLN A 285 -0.46 12.60 9.95
CA GLN A 285 -1.07 11.64 10.90
C GLN A 285 -1.03 10.22 10.36
N GLY A 286 -1.25 10.04 9.05
CA GLY A 286 -1.17 8.73 8.40
C GLY A 286 0.23 8.14 8.38
N ALA A 287 1.27 8.95 8.30
CA ALA A 287 2.65 8.50 8.31
C ALA A 287 3.10 7.98 9.70
N GLN A 288 2.41 8.36 10.79
CA GLN A 288 2.86 8.07 12.15
C GLN A 288 3.08 6.59 12.44
N THR A 289 2.18 5.72 11.96
CA THR A 289 2.33 4.27 12.18
C THR A 289 3.52 3.70 11.40
N SER A 290 3.78 4.18 10.16
CA SER A 290 4.97 3.81 9.38
C SER A 290 6.25 4.26 10.08
N ILE A 291 6.27 5.49 10.59
CA ILE A 291 7.38 6.05 11.35
C ILE A 291 7.61 5.23 12.63
N CYS A 292 6.55 4.98 13.41
CA CYS A 292 6.63 4.18 14.63
C CYS A 292 7.22 2.79 14.37
N CYS A 293 6.73 2.06 13.37
CA CYS A 293 7.27 0.74 13.00
C CYS A 293 8.75 0.82 12.56
N ALA A 294 9.15 1.93 11.94
CA ALA A 294 10.52 2.11 11.46
C ALA A 294 11.52 2.45 12.57
N VAL A 295 11.10 3.19 13.63
CA VAL A 295 12.06 3.81 14.54
C VAL A 295 11.84 3.53 16.03
N ALA A 296 10.63 3.13 16.46
CA ALA A 296 10.31 2.99 17.87
C ALA A 296 11.18 1.94 18.56
N GLU A 297 11.77 2.30 19.70
CA GLU A 297 12.66 1.45 20.47
C GLU A 297 11.91 0.26 21.09
N GLU A 298 10.67 0.49 21.51
CA GLU A 298 9.79 -0.54 22.06
C GLU A 298 9.43 -1.64 21.03
N LEU A 299 9.71 -1.42 19.75
CA LEU A 299 9.53 -2.39 18.68
C LEU A 299 10.83 -3.13 18.30
N GLU A 300 11.89 -2.97 19.07
CA GLU A 300 13.11 -3.75 18.85
C GLU A 300 12.84 -5.24 19.07
N GLY A 301 13.21 -6.06 18.08
CA GLY A 301 12.93 -7.50 18.08
C GLY A 301 11.46 -7.90 17.84
N VAL A 302 10.52 -6.94 17.80
CA VAL A 302 9.11 -7.22 17.50
C VAL A 302 8.93 -7.47 16.01
N THR A 303 8.47 -8.68 15.65
CA THR A 303 8.33 -9.12 14.26
C THR A 303 7.03 -9.90 14.03
N GLY A 304 6.53 -9.91 12.79
CA GLY A 304 5.30 -10.61 12.41
C GLY A 304 4.04 -10.02 13.04
N LYS A 305 4.03 -8.71 13.32
CA LYS A 305 2.90 -8.02 13.93
C LYS A 305 2.26 -7.03 12.97
N TYR A 306 0.99 -6.73 13.26
CA TYR A 306 0.21 -5.74 12.54
C TYR A 306 -0.10 -4.54 13.42
N PHE A 307 0.08 -3.34 12.87
CA PHE A 307 -0.07 -2.08 13.61
C PHE A 307 -1.13 -1.18 12.98
N SER A 308 -1.89 -0.51 13.84
CA SER A 308 -2.76 0.62 13.49
C SER A 308 -2.63 1.66 14.59
N ASP A 309 -2.58 2.94 14.23
CA ASP A 309 -2.48 4.03 15.20
C ASP A 309 -1.29 3.87 16.18
N CYS A 310 -0.13 3.48 15.65
CA CYS A 310 1.09 3.19 16.41
C CYS A 310 0.95 2.08 17.47
N THR A 311 -0.13 1.29 17.44
CA THR A 311 -0.43 0.24 18.40
C THR A 311 -0.59 -1.10 17.71
N GLN A 312 -0.08 -2.17 18.31
CA GLN A 312 -0.29 -3.53 17.81
C GLN A 312 -1.77 -3.89 17.85
N THR A 313 -2.30 -4.37 16.72
CA THR A 313 -3.71 -4.71 16.54
C THR A 313 -3.87 -6.16 16.10
N LYS A 314 -4.89 -6.84 16.61
CA LYS A 314 -5.21 -8.22 16.20
C LYS A 314 -5.73 -8.25 14.77
N LEU A 315 -5.24 -9.20 14.00
CA LEU A 315 -5.73 -9.50 12.66
C LEU A 315 -6.96 -10.41 12.69
N LEU A 316 -7.76 -10.37 11.63
CA LEU A 316 -8.81 -11.37 11.39
C LEU A 316 -8.19 -12.71 10.96
N PRO A 317 -8.91 -13.85 11.15
CA PRO A 317 -8.35 -15.19 10.90
C PRO A 317 -7.77 -15.39 9.51
N HIS A 318 -8.45 -14.96 8.44
CA HIS A 318 -7.96 -15.11 7.06
C HIS A 318 -6.60 -14.41 6.80
N ALA A 319 -6.31 -13.33 7.51
CA ALA A 319 -5.03 -12.61 7.40
C ALA A 319 -3.93 -13.20 8.29
N THR A 320 -4.23 -14.25 9.07
CA THR A 320 -3.27 -15.02 9.89
C THR A 320 -3.17 -16.48 9.46
N ASP A 321 -3.85 -16.86 8.38
CA ASP A 321 -3.81 -18.20 7.82
C ASP A 321 -2.41 -18.52 7.28
N GLU A 322 -1.76 -19.48 7.92
CA GLU A 322 -0.39 -19.88 7.58
C GLU A 322 -0.30 -20.68 6.29
N ASP A 323 -1.34 -21.46 5.96
CA ASP A 323 -1.38 -22.23 4.71
C ASP A 323 -1.59 -21.28 3.53
N ALA A 324 -2.49 -20.33 3.66
CA ALA A 324 -2.68 -19.26 2.68
C ALA A 324 -1.39 -18.44 2.49
N ALA A 325 -0.66 -18.11 3.58
CA ALA A 325 0.60 -17.38 3.51
C ALA A 325 1.67 -18.18 2.75
N ARG A 326 1.83 -19.47 3.03
CA ARG A 326 2.78 -20.35 2.32
C ARG A 326 2.40 -20.55 0.85
N ARG A 327 1.10 -20.72 0.55
CA ARG A 327 0.60 -20.84 -0.82
C ARG A 327 0.85 -19.56 -1.61
N LEU A 328 0.53 -18.41 -1.04
CA LEU A 328 0.78 -17.10 -1.64
C LEU A 328 2.28 -16.85 -1.88
N TRP A 329 3.13 -17.23 -0.94
CA TRP A 329 4.58 -17.11 -1.08
C TRP A 329 5.09 -17.85 -2.32
N ARG A 330 4.75 -19.15 -2.45
CA ARG A 330 5.15 -19.96 -3.62
C ARG A 330 4.62 -19.39 -4.94
N LEU A 331 3.34 -19.01 -4.95
CA LEU A 331 2.74 -18.36 -6.13
C LEU A 331 3.46 -17.06 -6.49
N SER A 332 3.84 -16.26 -5.51
CA SER A 332 4.60 -15.01 -5.74
C SER A 332 6.01 -15.29 -6.25
N GLU A 333 6.67 -16.35 -5.79
CA GLU A 333 7.97 -16.79 -6.34
C GLU A 333 7.83 -17.18 -7.82
N GLU A 334 6.82 -17.96 -8.18
CA GLU A 334 6.52 -18.35 -9.56
C GLU A 334 6.21 -17.12 -10.44
N MET A 335 5.29 -16.27 -10.01
CA MET A 335 4.87 -15.08 -10.77
C MET A 335 6.01 -14.07 -10.95
N THR A 336 6.91 -13.95 -9.99
CA THR A 336 8.05 -13.04 -10.08
C THR A 336 9.28 -13.68 -10.71
N GLY A 337 9.28 -14.99 -10.98
CA GLY A 337 10.45 -15.72 -11.44
C GLY A 337 11.62 -15.67 -10.45
N LEU A 338 11.32 -15.59 -9.16
CA LEU A 338 12.29 -15.68 -8.08
C LEU A 338 12.54 -17.17 -7.79
N VAL A 339 13.49 -17.79 -8.49
CA VAL A 339 13.88 -19.18 -8.24
C VAL A 339 14.76 -19.20 -7.00
N THR A 340 14.22 -19.65 -5.88
CA THR A 340 15.06 -19.99 -4.71
C THR A 340 15.74 -21.33 -4.99
N GLY A 341 17.05 -21.39 -4.89
CA GLY A 341 17.90 -22.52 -5.31
C GLY A 341 17.73 -23.84 -4.55
N ALA A 342 16.53 -24.14 -4.00
CA ALA A 342 16.27 -25.35 -3.23
C ALA A 342 15.53 -26.47 -3.98
N ASP A 343 14.95 -26.22 -5.16
CA ASP A 343 14.10 -27.19 -5.89
C ASP A 343 14.63 -27.61 -7.27
N ASN A 344 15.93 -27.53 -7.53
CA ASN A 344 16.54 -28.00 -8.79
C ASN A 344 16.79 -29.54 -8.80
N SER A 345 16.09 -30.34 -8.00
CA SER A 345 16.09 -31.78 -8.12
C SER A 345 14.73 -32.29 -8.65
N GLY A 346 14.55 -32.20 -9.96
CA GLY A 346 13.54 -32.98 -10.67
C GLY A 346 12.28 -32.24 -11.12
N LYS A 347 12.41 -31.34 -12.12
CA LYS A 347 11.44 -31.23 -13.23
C LYS A 347 12.06 -30.37 -14.34
N SER A 348 12.45 -31.05 -15.42
CA SER A 348 12.77 -30.42 -16.71
C SER A 348 11.58 -29.56 -17.17
N SER A 349 11.83 -28.28 -17.37
CA SER A 349 10.83 -27.34 -17.91
C SER A 349 10.51 -27.75 -19.34
N LYS A 350 9.32 -28.30 -19.60
CA LYS A 350 8.75 -28.28 -20.92
C LYS A 350 8.40 -26.84 -21.28
N THR A 351 9.21 -26.25 -22.13
CA THR A 351 8.98 -24.93 -22.71
C THR A 351 7.73 -24.93 -23.57
N LYS A 352 7.02 -23.81 -23.65
CA LYS A 352 5.81 -23.61 -24.47
C LYS A 352 5.98 -23.96 -25.97
N SER A 353 7.20 -24.18 -26.47
CA SER A 353 7.51 -24.69 -27.80
C SER A 353 7.07 -26.15 -28.00
N ASP A 354 7.12 -27.01 -26.95
CA ASP A 354 6.82 -28.44 -27.08
C ASP A 354 5.30 -28.73 -27.11
N LEU A 355 4.47 -27.76 -26.69
CA LEU A 355 3.01 -27.86 -26.76
C LEU A 355 2.43 -27.47 -28.14
N VAL A 356 3.22 -26.80 -28.99
CA VAL A 356 2.79 -26.42 -30.35
C VAL A 356 3.10 -27.55 -31.33
N GLU A 357 4.15 -28.34 -31.12
CA GLU A 357 4.51 -29.47 -32.00
C GLU A 357 3.62 -30.70 -31.76
N SER A 358 3.21 -30.99 -30.52
CA SER A 358 2.30 -32.14 -30.26
C SER A 358 0.89 -31.96 -30.82
N ASN A 359 0.41 -30.72 -30.98
CA ASN A 359 -0.89 -30.44 -31.62
C ASN A 359 -0.83 -30.43 -33.15
N SER A 360 0.35 -30.47 -33.79
CA SER A 360 0.50 -30.53 -35.21
C SER A 360 0.60 -31.98 -35.74
N GLU A 361 1.00 -32.93 -34.94
CA GLU A 361 1.08 -34.34 -35.34
C GLU A 361 -0.27 -35.06 -35.23
N ASP A 362 -1.09 -34.76 -34.22
CA ASP A 362 -2.43 -35.33 -34.07
C ASP A 362 -3.38 -34.86 -35.18
N LYS A 363 -3.22 -33.66 -35.75
CA LYS A 363 -4.01 -33.18 -36.92
C LYS A 363 -3.59 -33.76 -38.25
N LYS A 364 -2.39 -34.34 -38.37
CA LYS A 364 -1.96 -35.04 -39.60
C LYS A 364 -2.48 -36.46 -39.69
N THR A 365 -2.63 -37.13 -38.54
CA THR A 365 -3.12 -38.52 -38.46
C THR A 365 -4.62 -38.59 -38.74
N GLU A 366 -5.42 -37.64 -38.24
CA GLU A 366 -6.87 -37.57 -38.56
C GLU A 366 -7.19 -37.22 -40.00
N ARG A 367 -6.31 -36.55 -40.75
CA ARG A 367 -6.52 -36.21 -42.17
C ARG A 367 -6.20 -37.40 -43.11
N GLN A 368 -5.41 -38.37 -42.69
CA GLN A 368 -5.11 -39.54 -43.52
C GLN A 368 -6.18 -40.65 -43.39
N GLU A 369 -6.86 -40.74 -42.25
CA GLU A 369 -7.97 -41.71 -42.08
C GLU A 369 -9.27 -41.29 -42.76
N THR A 370 -9.51 -40.01 -43.02
CA THR A 370 -10.71 -39.53 -43.70
C THR A 370 -10.62 -39.62 -45.24
N VAL A 371 -9.42 -39.79 -45.82
CA VAL A 371 -9.23 -39.91 -47.28
C VAL A 371 -9.37 -41.39 -47.74
N THR A 372 -9.15 -42.38 -46.87
CA THR A 372 -9.27 -43.79 -47.21
C THR A 372 -10.68 -44.38 -47.11
N LYS A 373 -11.66 -43.65 -46.54
CA LYS A 373 -13.05 -44.09 -46.46
C LYS A 373 -14.01 -43.56 -47.51
N SER A 374 -13.55 -42.72 -48.45
CA SER A 374 -14.41 -42.16 -49.50
C SER A 374 -14.18 -42.77 -50.88
N GLY A 375 -13.37 -43.81 -51.01
CA GLY A 375 -12.96 -44.40 -52.29
C GLY A 375 -13.62 -45.73 -52.71
N SER A 376 -14.69 -46.19 -52.04
CA SER A 376 -15.33 -47.46 -52.43
C SER A 376 -16.85 -47.39 -52.38
N LYS A 377 -17.45 -46.73 -53.34
CA LYS A 377 -18.85 -46.98 -53.78
C LYS A 377 -19.06 -46.35 -55.13
N GLN A 378 -18.69 -47.06 -56.16
CA GLN A 378 -19.32 -46.95 -57.49
C GLN A 378 -19.31 -48.29 -58.20
N THR A 379 -20.49 -48.61 -58.74
CA THR A 379 -20.82 -49.52 -59.80
C THR A 379 -21.37 -50.89 -59.40
N THR A 380 -22.69 -51.12 -59.44
CA THR A 380 -23.30 -51.91 -60.54
C THR A 380 -24.84 -51.91 -60.45
N VAL A 381 -25.45 -51.59 -61.64
CA VAL A 381 -26.79 -51.79 -62.26
C VAL A 381 -27.91 -50.93 -61.71
#